data_1304a1721ab5f1135c970d4bac11d5c2
#
_entry.id   1304a1721ab5f1135c970d4bac11d5c2
#
_cell.length_a   1.000
_cell.length_b   1.000
_cell.length_c   1.000
_cell.angle_alpha   90.00
_cell.angle_beta   90.00
_cell.angle_gamma   90.00
#
_symmetry.space_group_name_H-M   'P 1'
#
loop_
_entity.id
_entity.type
_entity.pdbx_description
1 polymer ?
#
loop_
_entity_poly.entity_id
_entity_poly.type
_entity_poly.pdbx_seq_one_letter_code
_entity_poly.pdbx_strand_id
1 'polypeptide(L)'
;MAIPISRGWHIAAGCMTLFIWGNSLVPGTGSSHLSLSVVSMLRSWLSGMGLPSVFLTNLLVRKTAHFSEYALLSIMVHNAFAEDSKLPIRRFAVMCVIPVLVASVDETIQHFVPGRCGTPADVLIDCCGAAFGILVCL
;
A
#
# COMPACT_ATOMS: atom_id res chain seq x y z
N MET A 1 -7.20 26.53 -16.19
CA MET A 1 -7.96 25.37 -16.69
C MET A 1 -8.02 24.36 -15.55
N ALA A 2 -9.16 24.16 -14.90
CA ALA A 2 -9.28 23.24 -13.75
C ALA A 2 -9.21 21.79 -14.27
N ILE A 3 -8.36 20.96 -13.64
CA ILE A 3 -8.30 19.52 -13.93
C ILE A 3 -9.60 18.91 -13.42
N PRO A 4 -10.37 18.15 -14.24
CA PRO A 4 -11.56 17.46 -13.76
C PRO A 4 -11.18 16.54 -12.59
N ILE A 5 -12.03 16.47 -11.57
CA ILE A 5 -11.76 15.75 -10.30
C ILE A 5 -11.36 14.29 -10.55
N SER A 6 -12.01 13.61 -11.48
CA SER A 6 -11.69 12.24 -11.88
C SER A 6 -10.26 12.10 -12.45
N ARG A 7 -9.79 13.07 -13.26
CA ARG A 7 -8.41 13.06 -13.76
C ARG A 7 -7.37 13.22 -12.65
N GLY A 8 -7.67 14.04 -11.63
CA GLY A 8 -6.82 14.18 -10.46
C GLY A 8 -6.61 12.84 -9.73
N TRP A 9 -7.68 12.08 -9.59
CA TRP A 9 -7.61 10.76 -8.94
C TRP A 9 -6.86 9.71 -9.77
N HIS A 10 -6.97 9.73 -11.10
CA HIS A 10 -6.17 8.86 -11.97
C HIS A 10 -4.67 9.17 -11.83
N ILE A 11 -4.31 10.45 -11.79
CA ILE A 11 -2.92 10.86 -11.58
C ILE A 11 -2.44 10.43 -10.18
N ALA A 12 -3.24 10.62 -9.14
CA ALA A 12 -2.92 10.22 -7.78
C ALA A 12 -2.72 8.70 -7.67
N ALA A 13 -3.59 7.89 -8.26
CA ALA A 13 -3.45 6.44 -8.29
C ALA A 13 -2.18 5.99 -9.04
N GLY A 14 -1.86 6.64 -10.17
CA GLY A 14 -0.62 6.41 -10.89
C GLY A 14 0.62 6.77 -10.08
N CYS A 15 0.64 7.93 -9.43
CA CYS A 15 1.73 8.34 -8.54
C CYS A 15 1.88 7.38 -7.35
N MET A 16 0.78 6.93 -6.76
CA MET A 16 0.80 5.96 -5.66
C MET A 16 1.38 4.62 -6.11
N THR A 17 1.01 4.13 -7.30
CA THR A 17 1.58 2.92 -7.89
C THR A 17 3.10 3.05 -8.07
N LEU A 18 3.56 4.17 -8.63
CA LEU A 18 5.00 4.43 -8.82
C LEU A 18 5.72 4.56 -7.47
N PHE A 19 5.08 5.11 -6.45
CA PHE A 19 5.63 5.20 -5.10
C PHE A 19 5.81 3.80 -4.49
N ILE A 20 4.79 2.93 -4.58
CA ILE A 20 4.85 1.54 -4.10
C ILE A 20 6.00 0.80 -4.78
N TRP A 21 6.07 0.80 -6.10
CA TRP A 21 7.14 0.13 -6.85
C TRP A 21 8.51 0.76 -6.60
N GLY A 22 8.58 2.07 -6.43
CA GLY A 22 9.82 2.78 -6.05
C GLY A 22 10.35 2.32 -4.69
N ASN A 23 9.47 2.17 -3.70
CA ASN A 23 9.82 1.62 -2.38
C ASN A 23 10.32 0.17 -2.48
N SER A 24 9.76 -0.61 -3.39
CA SER A 24 10.14 -2.01 -3.60
C SER A 24 11.49 -2.19 -4.28
N LEU A 25 11.93 -1.20 -5.04
CA LEU A 25 13.28 -1.17 -5.62
C LEU A 25 14.39 -0.87 -4.60
N VAL A 26 14.05 -0.34 -3.41
CA VAL A 26 15.04 -0.08 -2.36
C VAL A 26 15.56 -1.39 -1.79
N PRO A 27 16.88 -1.65 -1.76
CA PRO A 27 17.46 -2.85 -1.18
C PRO A 27 17.01 -3.11 0.25
N GLY A 28 16.92 -4.38 0.63
CA GLY A 28 16.40 -4.81 1.94
C GLY A 28 17.12 -4.18 3.13
N THR A 29 18.43 -3.89 3.02
CA THR A 29 19.21 -3.18 4.04
C THR A 29 18.70 -1.76 4.25
N GLY A 30 18.51 -0.99 3.17
CA GLY A 30 17.97 0.37 3.24
C GLY A 30 16.54 0.40 3.76
N SER A 31 15.68 -0.46 3.24
CA SER A 31 14.30 -0.60 3.71
C SER A 31 14.22 -0.99 5.20
N SER A 32 15.11 -1.87 5.65
CA SER A 32 15.18 -2.27 7.07
C SER A 32 15.63 -1.12 7.97
N HIS A 33 16.60 -0.30 7.53
CA HIS A 33 17.02 0.88 8.28
C HIS A 33 15.88 1.88 8.49
N LEU A 34 15.11 2.16 7.43
CA LEU A 34 13.97 3.07 7.52
C LEU A 34 12.90 2.54 8.50
N SER A 35 12.51 1.27 8.34
CA SER A 35 11.48 0.69 9.21
C SER A 35 11.95 0.52 10.66
N LEU A 36 13.24 0.21 10.92
CA LEU A 36 13.81 0.18 12.27
C LEU A 36 13.83 1.56 12.92
N SER A 37 14.09 2.62 12.16
CA SER A 37 13.98 4.00 12.66
C SER A 37 12.56 4.33 13.10
N VAL A 38 11.55 3.93 12.31
CA VAL A 38 10.14 4.07 12.69
C VAL A 38 9.80 3.25 13.93
N VAL A 39 10.26 1.99 14.01
CA VAL A 39 10.07 1.14 15.20
C VAL A 39 10.66 1.80 16.44
N SER A 40 11.89 2.32 16.37
CA SER A 40 12.55 2.96 17.50
C SER A 40 11.82 4.22 17.97
N MET A 41 11.36 5.03 17.03
CA MET A 41 10.56 6.23 17.32
C MET A 41 9.24 5.87 18.01
N LEU A 42 8.49 4.91 17.46
CA LEU A 42 7.21 4.48 18.03
C LEU A 42 7.38 3.83 19.41
N ARG A 43 8.45 3.03 19.59
CA ARG A 43 8.77 2.44 20.90
C ARG A 43 9.10 3.51 21.94
N SER A 44 9.88 4.52 21.56
CA SER A 44 10.20 5.64 22.45
C SER A 44 8.94 6.40 22.87
N TRP A 45 8.03 6.63 21.93
CA TRP A 45 6.74 7.29 22.17
C TRP A 45 5.86 6.49 23.16
N LEU A 46 5.66 5.19 22.89
CA LEU A 46 4.87 4.32 23.76
C LEU A 46 5.46 4.18 25.16
N SER A 47 6.79 4.02 25.24
CA SER A 47 7.49 3.96 26.53
C SER A 47 7.35 5.25 27.34
N GLY A 48 7.36 6.41 26.68
CA GLY A 48 7.09 7.71 27.32
C GLY A 48 5.67 7.83 27.87
N MET A 49 4.71 7.08 27.33
CA MET A 49 3.34 7.01 27.82
C MET A 49 3.11 5.84 28.82
N GLY A 50 4.16 5.10 29.19
CA GLY A 50 4.07 3.93 30.08
C GLY A 50 3.39 2.70 29.44
N LEU A 51 3.29 2.65 28.10
CA LEU A 51 2.66 1.56 27.37
C LEU A 51 3.68 0.52 26.90
N PRO A 52 3.31 -0.78 26.85
CA PRO A 52 4.18 -1.82 26.36
C PRO A 52 4.48 -1.61 24.87
N SER A 53 5.74 -1.73 24.46
CA SER A 53 6.18 -1.48 23.08
C SER A 53 6.86 -2.69 22.41
N VAL A 54 6.94 -3.82 23.13
CA VAL A 54 7.67 -5.02 22.67
C VAL A 54 7.05 -5.64 21.42
N PHE A 55 5.73 -5.49 21.22
CA PHE A 55 5.00 -6.00 20.06
C PHE A 55 5.34 -5.27 18.75
N LEU A 56 5.89 -4.05 18.83
CA LEU A 56 6.32 -3.30 17.64
C LEU A 56 7.59 -3.91 17.07
N THR A 57 7.43 -4.77 16.08
CA THR A 57 8.53 -5.39 15.35
C THR A 57 8.73 -4.70 13.99
N ASN A 58 9.93 -4.84 13.42
CA ASN A 58 10.21 -4.40 12.06
C ASN A 58 9.25 -5.03 11.04
N LEU A 59 8.95 -6.32 11.22
CA LEU A 59 8.00 -7.04 10.38
C LEU A 59 6.61 -6.39 10.43
N LEU A 60 6.10 -6.11 11.64
CA LEU A 60 4.79 -5.49 11.82
C LEU A 60 4.71 -4.13 11.13
N VAL A 61 5.71 -3.27 11.32
CA VAL A 61 5.74 -1.93 10.70
C VAL A 61 5.74 -2.03 9.17
N ARG A 62 6.54 -2.93 8.60
CA ARG A 62 6.57 -3.16 7.13
C ARG A 62 5.22 -3.66 6.62
N LYS A 63 4.63 -4.66 7.27
CA LYS A 63 3.32 -5.20 6.86
C LYS A 63 2.20 -4.17 6.97
N THR A 64 2.21 -3.37 8.04
CA THR A 64 1.25 -2.26 8.20
C THR A 64 1.44 -1.18 7.14
N ALA A 65 2.68 -0.86 6.75
CA ALA A 65 2.97 0.08 5.67
C ALA A 65 2.37 -0.42 4.35
N HIS A 66 2.66 -1.67 3.93
CA HIS A 66 2.08 -2.28 2.73
C HIS A 66 0.56 -2.29 2.76
N PHE A 67 -0.05 -2.77 3.84
CA PHE A 67 -1.50 -2.73 4.03
C PHE A 67 -2.08 -1.33 3.81
N SER A 68 -1.44 -0.30 4.40
CA SER A 68 -1.89 1.09 4.29
C SER A 68 -1.72 1.65 2.88
N GLU A 69 -0.60 1.35 2.21
CA GLU A 69 -0.32 1.77 0.83
C GLU A 69 -1.39 1.23 -0.12
N TYR A 70 -1.76 -0.05 0.00
CA TYR A 70 -2.78 -0.67 -0.85
C TYR A 70 -4.20 -0.23 -0.49
N ALA A 71 -4.48 0.07 0.78
CA ALA A 71 -5.75 0.69 1.18
C ALA A 71 -5.92 2.07 0.53
N LEU A 72 -4.88 2.92 0.58
CA LEU A 72 -4.88 4.23 -0.07
C LEU A 72 -4.98 4.12 -1.60
N LEU A 73 -4.23 3.20 -2.22
CA LEU A 73 -4.33 2.95 -3.66
C LEU A 73 -5.76 2.60 -4.07
N SER A 74 -6.43 1.72 -3.33
CA SER A 74 -7.81 1.33 -3.63
C SER A 74 -8.81 2.47 -3.47
N ILE A 75 -8.64 3.33 -2.47
CA ILE A 75 -9.44 4.54 -2.32
C ILE A 75 -9.25 5.48 -3.52
N MET A 76 -8.00 5.66 -3.97
CA MET A 76 -7.70 6.49 -5.14
C MET A 76 -8.29 5.90 -6.42
N VAL A 77 -8.17 4.59 -6.64
CA VAL A 77 -8.78 3.88 -7.78
C VAL A 77 -10.30 3.99 -7.72
N HIS A 78 -10.93 3.79 -6.54
CA HIS A 78 -12.37 3.98 -6.37
C HIS A 78 -12.82 5.35 -6.87
N ASN A 79 -12.16 6.42 -6.41
CA ASN A 79 -12.51 7.79 -6.77
C ASN A 79 -12.21 8.11 -8.25
N ALA A 80 -11.15 7.52 -8.81
CA ALA A 80 -10.82 7.68 -10.22
C ALA A 80 -11.92 7.17 -11.16
N PHE A 81 -12.58 6.07 -10.77
CA PHE A 81 -13.65 5.44 -11.56
C PHE A 81 -15.06 5.72 -11.03
N ALA A 82 -15.22 6.64 -10.07
CA ALA A 82 -16.52 6.97 -9.48
C ALA A 82 -17.53 7.49 -10.50
N GLU A 83 -17.07 8.28 -11.48
CA GLU A 83 -17.90 8.89 -12.52
C GLU A 83 -18.19 7.96 -13.71
N ASP A 84 -17.40 6.89 -13.89
CA ASP A 84 -17.56 5.90 -14.99
C ASP A 84 -18.63 4.84 -14.68
N SER A 85 -19.71 5.25 -14.01
CA SER A 85 -20.66 4.37 -13.32
C SER A 85 -21.77 3.77 -14.20
N LYS A 86 -21.58 3.69 -15.53
CA LYS A 86 -22.59 3.07 -16.42
C LYS A 86 -22.78 1.56 -16.17
N LEU A 87 -21.77 0.88 -15.56
CA LEU A 87 -21.81 -0.54 -15.22
C LEU A 87 -21.18 -0.76 -13.83
N PRO A 88 -21.95 -0.93 -12.76
CA PRO A 88 -21.45 -1.16 -11.40
C PRO A 88 -20.48 -2.34 -11.31
N ILE A 89 -20.73 -3.43 -12.06
CA ILE A 89 -19.89 -4.61 -12.08
C ILE A 89 -18.50 -4.33 -12.67
N ARG A 90 -18.42 -3.51 -13.72
CA ARG A 90 -17.13 -3.12 -14.32
C ARG A 90 -16.29 -2.30 -13.35
N ARG A 91 -16.92 -1.35 -12.67
CA ARG A 91 -16.28 -0.54 -11.64
C ARG A 91 -15.72 -1.42 -10.52
N PHE A 92 -16.54 -2.33 -9.99
CA PHE A 92 -16.11 -3.27 -8.96
C PHE A 92 -14.94 -4.14 -9.44
N ALA A 93 -14.99 -4.68 -10.66
CA ALA A 93 -13.92 -5.47 -11.24
C ALA A 93 -12.61 -4.67 -11.33
N VAL A 94 -12.65 -3.41 -11.80
CA VAL A 94 -11.47 -2.54 -11.89
C VAL A 94 -10.86 -2.28 -10.50
N MET A 95 -11.70 -2.03 -9.49
CA MET A 95 -11.28 -1.80 -8.11
C MET A 95 -10.59 -3.02 -7.50
N CYS A 96 -10.99 -4.23 -7.89
CA CYS A 96 -10.34 -5.46 -7.42
C CYS A 96 -9.09 -5.80 -8.23
N VAL A 97 -9.14 -5.67 -9.55
CA VAL A 97 -8.08 -6.13 -10.45
C VAL A 97 -6.84 -5.23 -10.38
N ILE A 98 -7.02 -3.91 -10.35
CA ILE A 98 -5.86 -2.99 -10.36
C ILE A 98 -4.94 -3.21 -9.15
N PRO A 99 -5.42 -3.21 -7.89
CA PRO A 99 -4.55 -3.43 -6.75
C PRO A 99 -3.87 -4.81 -6.76
N VAL A 100 -4.57 -5.86 -7.21
CA VAL A 100 -3.99 -7.21 -7.32
C VAL A 100 -2.84 -7.24 -8.33
N LEU A 101 -3.02 -6.59 -9.48
CA LEU A 101 -1.95 -6.49 -10.49
C LEU A 101 -0.76 -5.68 -9.95
N VAL A 102 -1.02 -4.55 -9.29
CA VAL A 102 0.03 -3.73 -8.69
C VAL A 102 0.80 -4.53 -7.64
N ALA A 103 0.11 -5.28 -6.75
CA ALA A 103 0.72 -6.12 -5.74
C ALA A 103 1.56 -7.25 -6.35
N SER A 104 1.06 -7.90 -7.40
CA SER A 104 1.79 -8.98 -8.07
C SER A 104 3.08 -8.48 -8.71
N VAL A 105 3.06 -7.30 -9.32
CA VAL A 105 4.25 -6.65 -9.87
C VAL A 105 5.20 -6.23 -8.74
N ASP A 106 4.68 -5.66 -7.66
CA ASP A 106 5.44 -5.23 -6.50
C ASP A 106 6.25 -6.38 -5.90
N GLU A 107 5.59 -7.50 -5.59
CA GLU A 107 6.25 -8.69 -5.05
C GLU A 107 7.22 -9.34 -6.04
N THR A 108 6.94 -9.23 -7.35
CA THR A 108 7.88 -9.65 -8.39
C THR A 108 9.15 -8.78 -8.36
N ILE A 109 9.01 -7.47 -8.25
CA ILE A 109 10.14 -6.55 -8.09
C ILE A 109 10.96 -6.93 -6.84
N GLN A 110 10.30 -7.12 -5.70
CA GLN A 110 10.96 -7.49 -4.45
C GLN A 110 11.73 -8.81 -4.55
N HIS A 111 11.25 -9.76 -5.33
CA HIS A 111 11.94 -11.03 -5.55
C HIS A 111 13.32 -10.86 -6.22
N PHE A 112 13.49 -9.85 -7.06
CA PHE A 112 14.75 -9.55 -7.76
C PHE A 112 15.65 -8.56 -7.02
N VAL A 113 15.16 -7.91 -5.96
CA VAL A 113 15.92 -6.91 -5.21
C VAL A 113 16.74 -7.56 -4.09
N PRO A 114 18.06 -7.30 -4.00
CA PRO A 114 18.93 -7.88 -2.98
C PRO A 114 18.42 -7.60 -1.55
N GLY A 115 18.37 -8.63 -0.72
CA GLY A 115 17.95 -8.53 0.68
C GLY A 115 16.46 -8.36 0.89
N ARG A 116 15.64 -8.55 -0.16
CA ARG A 116 14.19 -8.68 -0.07
C ARG A 116 13.75 -10.09 -0.43
N CYS A 117 12.59 -10.47 0.06
CA CYS A 117 11.93 -11.74 -0.28
C CYS A 117 10.50 -11.42 -0.63
N GLY A 118 10.21 -11.32 -1.93
CA GLY A 118 8.83 -11.26 -2.42
C GLY A 118 8.13 -12.60 -2.17
N THR A 119 6.98 -12.61 -1.54
CA THR A 119 6.23 -13.83 -1.26
C THR A 119 4.75 -13.71 -1.65
N PRO A 120 4.11 -14.80 -2.11
CA PRO A 120 2.66 -14.77 -2.36
C PRO A 120 1.83 -14.40 -1.12
N ALA A 121 2.35 -14.64 0.08
CA ALA A 121 1.70 -14.25 1.33
C ALA A 121 1.65 -12.73 1.50
N ASP A 122 2.64 -12.01 0.98
CA ASP A 122 2.67 -10.55 1.02
C ASP A 122 1.63 -9.96 0.05
N VAL A 123 1.44 -10.55 -1.13
CA VAL A 123 0.33 -10.20 -2.04
C VAL A 123 -1.03 -10.31 -1.33
N LEU A 124 -1.22 -11.32 -0.47
CA LEU A 124 -2.48 -11.46 0.29
C LEU A 124 -2.68 -10.32 1.29
N ILE A 125 -1.62 -9.86 1.96
CA ILE A 125 -1.69 -8.71 2.88
C ILE A 125 -2.05 -7.44 2.12
N ASP A 126 -1.44 -7.23 0.97
CA ASP A 126 -1.71 -6.10 0.08
C ASP A 126 -3.16 -6.13 -0.41
N CYS A 127 -3.65 -7.31 -0.79
CA CYS A 127 -5.07 -7.51 -1.15
C CYS A 127 -6.02 -7.24 0.02
N CYS A 128 -5.64 -7.60 1.25
CA CYS A 128 -6.43 -7.26 2.43
C CYS A 128 -6.49 -5.73 2.66
N GLY A 129 -5.35 -5.03 2.48
CA GLY A 129 -5.32 -3.58 2.51
C GLY A 129 -6.22 -2.97 1.44
N ALA A 130 -6.14 -3.48 0.20
CA ALA A 130 -6.99 -3.05 -0.89
C ALA A 130 -8.48 -3.27 -0.61
N ALA A 131 -8.85 -4.44 -0.10
CA ALA A 131 -10.22 -4.75 0.29
C ALA A 131 -10.74 -3.81 1.40
N PHE A 132 -9.89 -3.51 2.39
CA PHE A 132 -10.22 -2.53 3.43
C PHE A 132 -10.46 -1.13 2.83
N GLY A 133 -9.61 -0.67 1.91
CA GLY A 133 -9.79 0.60 1.22
C GLY A 133 -11.10 0.67 0.43
N ILE A 134 -11.50 -0.42 -0.23
CA ILE A 134 -12.81 -0.54 -0.91
C ILE A 134 -13.95 -0.44 0.10
N LEU A 135 -13.88 -1.17 1.22
CA LEU A 135 -14.91 -1.16 2.25
C LEU A 135 -15.13 0.23 2.88
N VAL A 136 -14.07 1.01 3.02
CA VAL A 136 -14.17 2.41 3.53
C VAL A 136 -14.92 3.32 2.55
N CYS A 137 -14.96 2.97 1.26
CA CYS A 137 -15.62 3.75 0.21
C CYS A 137 -17.07 3.33 -0.07
N LEU A 138 -17.56 2.22 0.52
CA LEU A 138 -18.93 1.71 0.33
C LEU A 138 -19.89 2.29 1.36
#